data_465721bc2d55bcc6730e0ef19c9361b9
#
_entry.id   465721bc2d55bcc6730e0ef19c9361b9
#
_cell.length_a   1.000
_cell.length_b   1.000
_cell.length_c   1.000
_cell.angle_alpha   90.00
_cell.angle_beta   90.00
_cell.angle_gamma   90.00
#
_symmetry.space_group_name_H-M   'P 1'
#
loop_
_entity.id
_entity.type
_entity.pdbx_description
1 polymer ?
#
loop_
_entity_poly.entity_id
_entity_poly.type
_entity_poly.pdbx_seq_one_letter_code
_entity_poly.pdbx_strand_id
1 'polypeptide(L)'
;MSAEKDISLDEKRVYDGDERKATLYVASGVGCVAVDVVDERVGGFELVARGTARDVAAGGGVVAVATAEDVLVGRVGTDAADTHVDAFEGTGHGAAVAVAVADTDEPAILAAGPDGGLSRRSVDGDGDWTDCGTVESEVRSLSGDLCAAADGVYRVGSGPTHVGLDDARDVSAVGTPRAATGSGLYRLGNGWLDELAGAATVVESDGGETGTRDADEPERAHAVVDDELVALSAGEWVSYPDQPEGGVVGVAYDRTTYLVTSEGRVFAAAEDGWRAQSLGVPDVVGVAAVGPT
;
A
#
# COMPACT_ATOMS: atom_id res chain seq x y z
N MET A 1 -14.98 -53.85 -11.48
CA MET A 1 -13.59 -53.46 -11.16
C MET A 1 -13.36 -52.09 -11.75
N SER A 2 -13.44 -51.05 -10.92
CA SER A 2 -13.25 -49.67 -11.33
C SER A 2 -11.77 -49.37 -11.20
N ALA A 3 -11.11 -48.99 -12.30
CA ALA A 3 -9.73 -48.58 -12.28
C ALA A 3 -9.66 -47.16 -11.72
N GLU A 4 -9.22 -47.01 -10.49
CA GLU A 4 -8.74 -45.73 -9.98
C GLU A 4 -7.52 -45.30 -10.81
N LYS A 5 -7.65 -44.18 -11.50
CA LYS A 5 -6.59 -43.57 -12.25
C LYS A 5 -5.73 -42.81 -11.24
N ASP A 6 -4.62 -43.43 -10.81
CA ASP A 6 -3.59 -42.76 -10.00
C ASP A 6 -3.00 -41.60 -10.81
N ILE A 7 -3.30 -40.38 -10.38
CA ILE A 7 -2.70 -39.17 -10.93
C ILE A 7 -1.25 -39.11 -10.43
N SER A 8 -0.30 -39.09 -11.35
CA SER A 8 1.11 -39.08 -11.01
C SER A 8 1.52 -37.79 -10.29
N LEU A 9 2.54 -37.87 -9.42
CA LEU A 9 3.09 -36.70 -8.71
C LEU A 9 3.62 -35.61 -9.68
N ASP A 10 3.96 -35.98 -10.89
CA ASP A 10 4.38 -35.03 -11.93
C ASP A 10 3.19 -34.27 -12.55
N GLU A 11 2.00 -34.90 -12.65
CA GLU A 11 0.77 -34.19 -13.05
C GLU A 11 0.30 -33.19 -11.97
N LYS A 12 0.52 -33.48 -10.70
CA LYS A 12 0.25 -32.51 -9.62
C LYS A 12 1.16 -31.28 -9.68
N ARG A 13 2.42 -31.44 -10.07
CA ARG A 13 3.37 -30.32 -10.20
C ARG A 13 3.07 -29.39 -11.36
N VAL A 14 2.39 -29.86 -12.43
CA VAL A 14 2.04 -29.04 -13.60
C VAL A 14 0.84 -28.11 -13.29
N TYR A 15 0.04 -28.43 -12.28
CA TYR A 15 -1.09 -27.57 -11.84
C TYR A 15 -0.69 -26.58 -10.74
N ASP A 16 0.43 -26.79 -10.02
CA ASP A 16 0.90 -25.89 -8.96
C ASP A 16 1.71 -24.66 -9.49
N GLY A 17 1.95 -24.59 -10.80
CA GLY A 17 2.86 -23.60 -11.38
C GLY A 17 2.20 -22.31 -11.92
N ASP A 18 0.89 -22.17 -11.86
CA ASP A 18 0.18 -21.02 -12.46
C ASP A 18 -0.80 -20.31 -11.51
N GLU A 19 -0.83 -20.67 -10.22
CA GLU A 19 -1.64 -19.98 -9.23
C GLU A 19 -1.01 -18.61 -8.91
N ARG A 20 -1.76 -17.56 -9.19
CA ARG A 20 -1.37 -16.17 -8.88
C ARG A 20 -1.61 -15.93 -7.40
N LYS A 21 -0.55 -15.93 -6.61
CA LYS A 21 -0.60 -15.69 -5.16
C LYS A 21 -0.18 -14.26 -4.87
N ALA A 22 -0.88 -13.61 -3.97
CA ALA A 22 -0.47 -12.36 -3.35
C ALA A 22 -0.82 -12.41 -1.86
N THR A 23 -0.09 -11.68 -1.05
CA THR A 23 -0.43 -11.45 0.36
C THR A 23 -0.70 -9.97 0.57
N LEU A 24 -1.86 -9.64 1.11
CA LEU A 24 -2.18 -8.28 1.52
C LEU A 24 -1.89 -8.13 3.01
N TYR A 25 -1.22 -7.06 3.36
CA TYR A 25 -0.98 -6.66 4.74
C TYR A 25 -1.89 -5.48 5.06
N VAL A 26 -2.81 -5.69 5.99
CA VAL A 26 -3.87 -4.73 6.35
C VAL A 26 -3.59 -4.16 7.73
N ALA A 27 -3.40 -2.85 7.80
CA ALA A 27 -3.24 -2.13 9.07
C ALA A 27 -4.60 -1.86 9.73
N SER A 28 -4.74 -2.21 11.00
CA SER A 28 -6.00 -2.11 11.74
C SER A 28 -5.81 -1.75 13.22
N GLY A 29 -6.90 -1.43 13.91
CA GLY A 29 -6.90 -1.14 15.34
C GLY A 29 -6.41 -2.29 16.24
N VAL A 30 -6.38 -3.53 15.74
CA VAL A 30 -5.88 -4.70 16.46
C VAL A 30 -4.48 -5.13 16.05
N GLY A 31 -3.97 -4.58 14.97
CA GLY A 31 -2.63 -4.88 14.45
C GLY A 31 -2.58 -5.03 12.93
N CYS A 32 -1.54 -5.67 12.44
CA CYS A 32 -1.38 -6.01 11.02
C CYS A 32 -1.94 -7.41 10.76
N VAL A 33 -2.81 -7.52 9.77
CA VAL A 33 -3.42 -8.77 9.31
C VAL A 33 -2.87 -9.12 7.94
N ALA A 34 -2.30 -10.31 7.79
CA ALA A 34 -1.96 -10.87 6.49
C ALA A 34 -3.19 -11.58 5.90
N VAL A 35 -3.47 -11.36 4.64
CA VAL A 35 -4.62 -11.90 3.90
C VAL A 35 -4.13 -12.55 2.63
N ASP A 36 -4.36 -13.84 2.47
CA ASP A 36 -4.02 -14.57 1.25
C ASP A 36 -4.96 -14.23 0.11
N VAL A 37 -4.42 -14.01 -1.06
CA VAL A 37 -5.20 -13.91 -2.29
C VAL A 37 -4.63 -14.88 -3.31
N VAL A 38 -5.50 -15.69 -3.90
CA VAL A 38 -5.15 -16.65 -4.96
C VAL A 38 -6.15 -16.49 -6.10
N ASP A 39 -5.67 -16.18 -7.29
CA ASP A 39 -6.52 -15.99 -8.49
C ASP A 39 -7.71 -15.05 -8.21
N GLU A 40 -7.46 -13.85 -7.66
CA GLU A 40 -8.48 -12.84 -7.32
C GLU A 40 -9.46 -13.26 -6.21
N ARG A 41 -9.23 -14.42 -5.57
CA ARG A 41 -10.03 -14.88 -4.44
C ARG A 41 -9.36 -14.53 -3.13
N VAL A 42 -10.04 -13.72 -2.33
CA VAL A 42 -9.62 -13.44 -0.96
C VAL A 42 -9.80 -14.72 -0.14
N GLY A 43 -8.70 -15.22 0.41
CA GLY A 43 -8.61 -16.51 1.10
C GLY A 43 -8.52 -16.39 2.62
N GLY A 44 -7.63 -17.19 3.23
CA GLY A 44 -7.35 -17.16 4.66
C GLY A 44 -6.73 -15.85 5.11
N PHE A 45 -6.89 -15.54 6.39
CA PHE A 45 -6.20 -14.40 6.98
C PHE A 45 -5.76 -14.70 8.42
N GLU A 46 -4.69 -14.04 8.85
CA GLU A 46 -4.15 -14.17 10.20
C GLU A 46 -3.59 -12.84 10.73
N LEU A 47 -3.62 -12.68 12.05
CA LEU A 47 -3.02 -11.54 12.73
C LEU A 47 -1.52 -11.78 12.89
N VAL A 48 -0.69 -11.13 12.08
CA VAL A 48 0.77 -11.33 12.02
C VAL A 48 1.56 -10.39 12.93
N ALA A 49 0.99 -9.25 13.29
CA ALA A 49 1.56 -8.35 14.29
C ALA A 49 0.44 -7.76 15.16
N ARG A 50 0.64 -7.73 16.48
CA ARG A 50 -0.33 -7.19 17.44
C ARG A 50 -0.01 -5.75 17.80
N GLY A 51 -1.02 -5.01 18.23
CA GLY A 51 -0.93 -3.60 18.60
C GLY A 51 -1.65 -2.73 17.58
N THR A 52 -1.98 -1.49 17.92
CA THR A 52 -2.67 -0.59 16.99
C THR A 52 -1.76 -0.22 15.83
N ALA A 53 -2.02 -0.78 14.66
CA ALA A 53 -1.36 -0.37 13.43
C ALA A 53 -2.02 0.92 12.89
N ARG A 54 -1.20 1.83 12.38
CA ARG A 54 -1.60 3.15 11.89
C ARG A 54 -1.36 3.31 10.41
N ASP A 55 -0.41 2.52 9.86
CA ASP A 55 -0.08 2.50 8.45
C ASP A 55 0.72 1.24 8.11
N VAL A 56 0.76 0.87 6.83
CA VAL A 56 1.54 -0.27 6.31
C VAL A 56 2.03 0.01 4.91
N ALA A 57 3.29 -0.30 4.65
CA ALA A 57 3.91 -0.20 3.33
C ALA A 57 4.73 -1.45 3.00
N ALA A 58 4.81 -1.79 1.72
CA ALA A 58 5.63 -2.89 1.22
C ALA A 58 6.51 -2.43 0.04
N GLY A 59 7.68 -3.03 -0.10
CA GLY A 59 8.65 -2.76 -1.15
C GLY A 59 10.03 -3.26 -0.76
N GLY A 60 10.97 -3.39 -1.72
CA GLY A 60 12.34 -3.80 -1.44
C GLY A 60 12.48 -5.10 -0.64
N GLY A 61 11.55 -6.05 -0.78
CA GLY A 61 11.54 -7.31 -0.06
C GLY A 61 11.17 -7.22 1.43
N VAL A 62 10.56 -6.11 1.87
CA VAL A 62 10.09 -5.94 3.25
C VAL A 62 8.67 -5.41 3.31
N VAL A 63 8.04 -5.65 4.45
CA VAL A 63 6.80 -4.99 4.87
C VAL A 63 7.10 -4.20 6.14
N ALA A 64 6.76 -2.91 6.14
CA ALA A 64 6.88 -2.03 7.28
C ALA A 64 5.50 -1.66 7.82
N VAL A 65 5.33 -1.65 9.15
CA VAL A 65 4.07 -1.32 9.83
C VAL A 65 4.34 -0.22 10.85
N ALA A 66 3.72 0.95 10.68
CA ALA A 66 3.69 1.98 11.71
C ALA A 66 2.71 1.58 12.80
N THR A 67 3.16 1.60 14.05
CA THR A 67 2.28 1.30 15.19
C THR A 67 2.30 2.43 16.23
N ALA A 68 1.41 2.34 17.20
CA ALA A 68 1.38 3.27 18.34
C ALA A 68 2.62 3.17 19.25
N GLU A 69 3.46 2.12 19.11
CA GLU A 69 4.58 1.83 19.99
C GLU A 69 5.93 1.84 19.25
N ASP A 70 5.98 1.33 18.02
CA ASP A 70 7.21 1.19 17.21
C ASP A 70 6.88 1.09 15.73
N VAL A 71 7.89 1.19 14.88
CA VAL A 71 7.86 0.70 13.50
C VAL A 71 8.29 -0.75 13.50
N LEU A 72 7.42 -1.64 13.00
CA LEU A 72 7.72 -3.05 12.84
C LEU A 72 8.14 -3.33 11.40
N VAL A 73 9.13 -4.20 11.21
CA VAL A 73 9.61 -4.59 9.88
C VAL A 73 9.67 -6.10 9.78
N GLY A 74 9.12 -6.64 8.72
CA GLY A 74 9.21 -8.04 8.36
C GLY A 74 9.82 -8.21 6.98
N ARG A 75 10.66 -9.25 6.79
CA ARG A 75 11.21 -9.58 5.48
C ARG A 75 10.34 -10.59 4.80
N VAL A 76 10.07 -10.35 3.53
CA VAL A 76 9.42 -11.31 2.65
C VAL A 76 10.40 -12.44 2.36
N GLY A 77 9.91 -13.67 2.27
CA GLY A 77 10.76 -14.83 1.94
C GLY A 77 11.55 -14.64 0.64
N THR A 78 12.65 -15.37 0.52
CA THR A 78 13.61 -15.22 -0.60
C THR A 78 13.23 -16.02 -1.84
N ASP A 79 12.26 -16.92 -1.74
CA ASP A 79 11.77 -17.64 -2.91
C ASP A 79 10.84 -16.74 -3.73
N ALA A 80 11.00 -16.72 -5.05
CA ALA A 80 10.22 -15.84 -5.94
C ALA A 80 8.68 -16.04 -5.83
N ALA A 81 8.23 -17.16 -5.30
CA ALA A 81 6.81 -17.44 -5.05
C ALA A 81 6.37 -17.10 -3.62
N ASP A 82 7.29 -16.64 -2.77
CA ASP A 82 6.99 -16.33 -1.38
C ASP A 82 6.49 -14.89 -1.26
N THR A 83 5.32 -14.73 -0.66
CA THR A 83 4.67 -13.43 -0.44
C THR A 83 4.46 -13.14 1.04
N HIS A 84 4.88 -14.09 1.91
CA HIS A 84 4.68 -14.00 3.35
C HIS A 84 5.90 -13.44 4.08
N VAL A 85 5.63 -12.77 5.18
CA VAL A 85 6.60 -12.35 6.18
C VAL A 85 6.58 -13.37 7.32
N ASP A 86 7.73 -13.99 7.60
CA ASP A 86 7.86 -14.98 8.67
C ASP A 86 7.64 -14.39 10.06
N ALA A 87 8.18 -13.20 10.31
CA ALA A 87 8.05 -12.50 11.59
C ALA A 87 8.26 -10.98 11.42
N PHE A 88 7.57 -10.21 12.25
CA PHE A 88 7.80 -8.78 12.39
C PHE A 88 8.68 -8.50 13.60
N GLU A 89 9.69 -7.66 13.41
CA GLU A 89 10.61 -7.22 14.46
C GLU A 89 10.49 -5.72 14.69
N GLY A 90 10.55 -5.30 15.96
CA GLY A 90 10.58 -3.90 16.33
C GLY A 90 11.92 -3.26 15.96
N THR A 91 11.87 -2.04 15.46
CA THR A 91 13.06 -1.31 14.96
C THR A 91 13.65 -0.34 15.98
N GLY A 92 12.94 -0.07 17.07
CA GLY A 92 13.33 0.93 18.08
C GLY A 92 13.11 2.38 17.62
N HIS A 93 12.33 2.63 16.57
CA HIS A 93 11.95 3.97 16.14
C HIS A 93 11.09 4.68 17.21
N GLY A 94 10.25 3.93 17.90
CA GLY A 94 9.16 4.45 18.71
C GLY A 94 7.87 4.60 17.89
N ALA A 95 6.87 5.25 18.47
CA ALA A 95 5.56 5.44 17.83
C ALA A 95 5.68 6.11 16.44
N ALA A 96 4.95 5.60 15.47
CA ALA A 96 4.85 6.19 14.14
C ALA A 96 3.38 6.33 13.70
N VAL A 97 3.11 7.31 12.86
CA VAL A 97 1.78 7.58 12.28
C VAL A 97 1.70 7.18 10.82
N ALA A 98 2.83 7.21 10.10
CA ALA A 98 2.92 6.81 8.70
C ALA A 98 4.27 6.16 8.41
N VAL A 99 4.31 5.25 7.42
CA VAL A 99 5.52 4.64 6.88
C VAL A 99 5.45 4.57 5.35
N ALA A 100 6.61 4.65 4.72
CA ALA A 100 6.78 4.32 3.31
C ALA A 100 8.00 3.43 3.12
N VAL A 101 7.99 2.61 2.09
CA VAL A 101 9.17 1.89 1.61
C VAL A 101 9.52 2.45 0.24
N ALA A 102 10.70 3.05 0.11
CA ALA A 102 11.23 3.46 -1.17
C ALA A 102 11.90 2.25 -1.83
N ASP A 103 11.31 1.79 -2.92
CA ASP A 103 11.86 0.70 -3.74
C ASP A 103 12.78 1.29 -4.81
N THR A 104 14.04 1.45 -4.44
CA THR A 104 15.11 2.03 -5.27
C THR A 104 16.33 1.12 -5.22
N ASP A 105 17.40 1.45 -5.95
CA ASP A 105 18.70 0.72 -5.87
C ASP A 105 19.24 0.60 -4.42
N GLU A 106 18.85 1.53 -3.55
CA GLU A 106 19.13 1.50 -2.11
C GLU A 106 17.79 1.58 -1.33
N PRO A 107 17.09 0.45 -1.15
CA PRO A 107 15.76 0.47 -0.55
C PRO A 107 15.82 0.95 0.90
N ALA A 108 14.87 1.81 1.25
CA ALA A 108 14.82 2.45 2.56
C ALA A 108 13.39 2.61 3.07
N ILE A 109 13.24 2.51 4.38
CA ILE A 109 12.00 2.81 5.09
C ILE A 109 12.06 4.27 5.54
N LEU A 110 11.03 5.04 5.23
CA LEU A 110 10.76 6.36 5.78
C LEU A 110 9.62 6.23 6.79
N ALA A 111 9.78 6.83 7.96
CA ALA A 111 8.76 6.82 9.00
C ALA A 111 8.52 8.24 9.53
N ALA A 112 7.27 8.52 9.90
CA ALA A 112 6.87 9.77 10.55
C ALA A 112 6.37 9.50 11.97
N GLY A 113 6.96 10.19 12.93
CA GLY A 113 6.51 10.20 14.33
C GLY A 113 5.24 11.06 14.53
N PRO A 114 4.54 10.89 15.65
CA PRO A 114 3.33 11.68 15.96
C PRO A 114 3.63 13.17 16.22
N ASP A 115 4.89 13.53 16.40
CA ASP A 115 5.38 14.89 16.55
C ASP A 115 5.83 15.54 15.22
N GLY A 116 5.64 14.83 14.10
CA GLY A 116 6.06 15.26 12.76
C GLY A 116 7.54 14.98 12.44
N GLY A 117 8.30 14.39 13.36
CA GLY A 117 9.68 13.95 13.13
C GLY A 117 9.75 12.89 12.03
N LEU A 118 10.61 13.10 11.05
CA LEU A 118 10.83 12.19 9.93
C LEU A 118 12.16 11.47 10.09
N SER A 119 12.18 10.18 9.89
CA SER A 119 13.39 9.36 9.99
C SER A 119 13.45 8.33 8.87
N ARG A 120 14.67 8.05 8.41
CA ARG A 120 14.95 7.07 7.36
C ARG A 120 15.85 5.95 7.88
N ARG A 121 15.59 4.72 7.45
CA ARG A 121 16.40 3.53 7.74
C ARG A 121 16.61 2.73 6.47
N SER A 122 17.86 2.33 6.17
CA SER A 122 18.14 1.40 5.06
C SER A 122 17.53 0.02 5.35
N VAL A 123 16.97 -0.62 4.32
CA VAL A 123 16.47 -1.99 4.41
C VAL A 123 17.62 -2.99 4.59
N ASP A 124 18.76 -2.77 3.91
CA ASP A 124 19.92 -3.68 3.88
C ASP A 124 21.05 -3.29 4.84
N GLY A 125 20.93 -2.16 5.55
CA GLY A 125 21.95 -1.64 6.45
C GLY A 125 21.87 -2.13 7.88
N ASP A 126 22.79 -1.64 8.73
CA ASP A 126 22.93 -1.98 10.17
C ASP A 126 21.75 -1.50 11.05
N GLY A 127 20.73 -0.92 10.41
CA GLY A 127 19.45 -0.70 11.03
C GLY A 127 19.30 0.54 11.88
N ASP A 128 20.21 1.48 11.83
CA ASP A 128 20.05 2.75 12.53
C ASP A 128 19.12 3.70 11.78
N TRP A 129 18.29 4.42 12.53
CA TRP A 129 17.45 5.47 12.01
C TRP A 129 18.26 6.77 11.87
N THR A 130 18.15 7.39 10.71
CA THR A 130 18.74 8.70 10.41
C THR A 130 17.64 9.75 10.45
N ASP A 131 17.83 10.80 11.21
CA ASP A 131 16.94 11.96 11.28
C ASP A 131 16.90 12.69 9.92
N CYS A 132 15.68 12.90 9.41
CA CYS A 132 15.40 13.65 8.18
C CYS A 132 14.69 14.99 8.46
N GLY A 133 14.66 15.46 9.72
CA GLY A 133 14.03 16.72 10.14
C GLY A 133 12.56 16.55 10.52
N THR A 134 11.87 17.67 10.68
CA THR A 134 10.51 17.71 11.23
C THR A 134 9.58 18.52 10.33
N VAL A 135 8.40 18.01 10.08
CA VAL A 135 7.24 18.75 9.53
C VAL A 135 6.46 19.32 10.73
N GLU A 136 6.32 20.64 10.79
CA GLU A 136 5.65 21.33 11.90
C GLU A 136 4.11 21.21 11.87
N SER A 137 3.60 20.29 11.05
CA SER A 137 2.19 20.04 10.81
C SER A 137 1.87 18.56 11.00
N GLU A 138 0.59 18.23 11.15
CA GLU A 138 0.14 16.85 11.26
C GLU A 138 0.47 16.06 9.99
N VAL A 139 1.37 15.08 10.10
CA VAL A 139 1.67 14.14 9.02
C VAL A 139 0.55 13.11 8.93
N ARG A 140 0.08 12.83 7.71
CA ARG A 140 -1.07 11.94 7.45
C ARG A 140 -0.71 10.72 6.62
N SER A 141 0.18 10.88 5.62
CA SER A 141 0.60 9.79 4.73
C SER A 141 2.03 10.01 4.25
N LEU A 142 2.70 8.92 3.91
CA LEU A 142 4.02 8.87 3.27
C LEU A 142 3.96 7.95 2.06
N SER A 143 4.62 8.35 0.96
CA SER A 143 4.86 7.48 -0.20
C SER A 143 6.17 7.88 -0.87
N GLY A 144 7.10 6.93 -1.01
CA GLY A 144 8.45 7.21 -1.52
C GLY A 144 9.15 8.32 -0.72
N ASP A 145 9.40 9.46 -1.36
CA ASP A 145 9.98 10.67 -0.75
C ASP A 145 8.94 11.78 -0.49
N LEU A 146 7.65 11.50 -0.72
CA LEU A 146 6.57 12.45 -0.48
C LEU A 146 5.92 12.23 0.89
N CYS A 147 5.52 13.35 1.50
CA CYS A 147 4.80 13.40 2.77
C CYS A 147 3.58 14.30 2.62
N ALA A 148 2.39 13.76 2.90
CA ALA A 148 1.17 14.53 3.03
C ALA A 148 1.02 15.01 4.47
N ALA A 149 0.75 16.31 4.63
CA ALA A 149 0.50 16.94 5.93
C ALA A 149 -0.70 17.89 5.87
N ALA A 150 -1.19 18.29 7.03
CA ALA A 150 -2.36 19.15 7.13
C ALA A 150 -2.17 20.52 6.46
N ASP A 151 -0.94 20.99 6.29
CA ASP A 151 -0.59 22.25 5.63
C ASP A 151 -0.02 22.07 4.22
N GLY A 152 -0.03 20.85 3.66
CA GLY A 152 0.35 20.59 2.29
C GLY A 152 1.24 19.39 2.06
N VAL A 153 1.93 19.34 0.92
CA VAL A 153 2.83 18.26 0.54
C VAL A 153 4.27 18.69 0.72
N TYR A 154 5.06 17.79 1.29
CA TYR A 154 6.51 17.93 1.47
C TYR A 154 7.26 16.87 0.67
N ARG A 155 8.46 17.23 0.21
CA ARG A 155 9.46 16.30 -0.29
C ARG A 155 10.51 16.07 0.79
N VAL A 156 10.78 14.80 1.12
CA VAL A 156 11.71 14.42 2.18
C VAL A 156 13.06 14.04 1.57
N GLY A 157 14.03 14.94 1.71
CA GLY A 157 15.42 14.71 1.32
C GLY A 157 16.33 14.60 2.55
N SER A 158 17.33 15.48 2.63
CA SER A 158 18.10 15.72 3.86
C SER A 158 17.33 16.52 4.92
N GLY A 159 16.14 16.99 4.58
CA GLY A 159 15.16 17.67 5.39
C GLY A 159 13.88 17.86 4.58
N PRO A 160 12.70 18.05 5.25
CA PRO A 160 11.45 18.26 4.56
C PRO A 160 11.40 19.64 3.88
N THR A 161 10.98 19.64 2.63
CA THR A 161 10.76 20.86 1.85
C THR A 161 9.32 20.92 1.40
N HIS A 162 8.58 21.95 1.80
CA HIS A 162 7.22 22.17 1.35
C HIS A 162 7.18 22.40 -0.17
N VAL A 163 6.41 21.60 -0.89
CA VAL A 163 6.33 21.63 -2.35
C VAL A 163 4.97 22.07 -2.88
N GLY A 164 4.10 22.56 -2.01
CA GLY A 164 2.82 23.18 -2.38
C GLY A 164 1.62 22.41 -1.87
N LEU A 165 0.44 22.81 -2.34
CA LEU A 165 -0.88 22.39 -1.90
C LEU A 165 -1.17 22.76 -0.44
N ASP A 166 -2.41 22.53 -0.04
CA ASP A 166 -2.93 22.70 1.32
C ASP A 166 -3.81 21.50 1.63
N ASP A 167 -3.99 21.15 2.92
CA ASP A 167 -4.84 20.07 3.39
C ASP A 167 -4.60 18.75 2.63
N ALA A 168 -3.31 18.37 2.48
CA ALA A 168 -2.97 17.10 1.88
C ALA A 168 -3.34 15.96 2.84
N ARG A 169 -4.04 14.96 2.31
CA ARG A 169 -4.58 13.82 3.06
C ARG A 169 -3.85 12.53 2.75
N ASP A 170 -3.48 12.38 1.47
CA ASP A 170 -2.76 11.21 0.99
C ASP A 170 -1.86 11.58 -0.19
N VAL A 171 -0.80 10.80 -0.42
CA VAL A 171 0.13 10.96 -1.54
C VAL A 171 0.51 9.60 -2.10
N SER A 172 0.69 9.54 -3.42
CA SER A 172 1.35 8.43 -4.11
C SER A 172 2.55 8.97 -4.89
N ALA A 173 3.74 8.44 -4.63
CA ALA A 173 4.98 8.82 -5.33
C ALA A 173 5.29 7.88 -6.50
N VAL A 174 4.54 6.80 -6.67
CA VAL A 174 4.78 5.77 -7.68
C VAL A 174 4.21 6.21 -9.03
N GLY A 175 4.98 6.02 -10.11
CA GLY A 175 4.60 6.47 -11.44
C GLY A 175 4.50 7.99 -11.55
N THR A 176 3.36 8.52 -11.96
CA THR A 176 3.08 9.96 -11.90
C THR A 176 2.70 10.34 -10.48
N PRO A 177 3.53 11.12 -9.75
CA PRO A 177 3.22 11.46 -8.37
C PRO A 177 1.90 12.23 -8.24
N ARG A 178 1.08 11.85 -7.26
CA ARG A 178 -0.24 12.45 -7.00
C ARG A 178 -0.43 12.79 -5.53
N ALA A 179 -1.36 13.70 -5.29
CA ALA A 179 -1.78 14.09 -3.95
C ALA A 179 -3.31 14.24 -3.89
N ALA A 180 -3.91 13.62 -2.89
CA ALA A 180 -5.29 13.80 -2.48
C ALA A 180 -5.37 14.91 -1.43
N THR A 181 -6.24 15.88 -1.63
CA THR A 181 -6.41 17.04 -0.72
C THR A 181 -7.88 17.29 -0.42
N GLY A 182 -8.15 18.14 0.56
CA GLY A 182 -9.52 18.57 0.86
C GLY A 182 -10.23 19.32 -0.26
N SER A 183 -9.49 19.77 -1.30
CA SER A 183 -10.04 20.55 -2.42
C SER A 183 -9.96 19.83 -3.78
N GLY A 184 -9.19 18.77 -3.89
CA GLY A 184 -9.04 18.05 -5.16
C GLY A 184 -7.98 16.99 -5.16
N LEU A 185 -7.90 16.31 -6.29
CA LEU A 185 -6.84 15.41 -6.67
C LEU A 185 -5.88 16.16 -7.62
N TYR A 186 -4.60 16.06 -7.36
CA TYR A 186 -3.55 16.75 -8.09
C TYR A 186 -2.48 15.77 -8.55
N ARG A 187 -1.87 16.03 -9.72
CA ARG A 187 -0.66 15.36 -10.20
C ARG A 187 0.53 16.31 -10.24
N LEU A 188 1.71 15.79 -10.00
CA LEU A 188 2.94 16.55 -10.07
C LEU A 188 3.49 16.54 -11.51
N GLY A 189 3.72 17.74 -12.06
CA GLY A 189 4.41 17.98 -13.32
C GLY A 189 5.46 19.08 -13.09
N ASN A 190 5.40 20.15 -13.86
CA ASN A 190 6.16 21.39 -13.58
C ASN A 190 5.51 22.22 -12.44
N GLY A 191 5.04 21.55 -11.40
CA GLY A 191 4.19 22.01 -10.32
C GLY A 191 2.95 21.13 -10.22
N TRP A 192 2.11 21.39 -9.22
CA TRP A 192 0.87 20.65 -9.04
C TRP A 192 -0.18 21.10 -10.06
N LEU A 193 -0.77 20.14 -10.74
CA LEU A 193 -1.80 20.32 -11.77
C LEU A 193 -3.07 19.64 -11.30
N ASP A 194 -4.20 20.36 -11.39
CA ASP A 194 -5.52 19.82 -11.06
C ASP A 194 -5.88 18.64 -11.96
N GLU A 195 -6.37 17.55 -11.38
CA GLU A 195 -6.95 16.41 -12.10
C GLU A 195 -8.46 16.28 -11.84
N LEU A 196 -8.88 16.35 -10.57
CA LEU A 196 -10.30 16.33 -10.17
C LEU A 196 -10.56 17.34 -9.06
N ALA A 197 -11.69 18.02 -9.12
CA ALA A 197 -12.21 18.81 -8.01
C ALA A 197 -13.04 17.92 -7.07
N GLY A 198 -13.09 18.27 -5.79
CA GLY A 198 -13.81 17.52 -4.74
C GLY A 198 -12.91 17.16 -3.59
N ALA A 199 -13.46 16.65 -2.50
CA ALA A 199 -12.69 16.25 -1.34
C ALA A 199 -12.05 14.88 -1.59
N ALA A 200 -10.77 14.84 -1.96
CA ALA A 200 -10.02 13.61 -2.14
C ALA A 200 -9.44 13.13 -0.79
N THR A 201 -9.51 11.82 -0.54
CA THR A 201 -9.07 11.22 0.74
C THR A 201 -8.02 10.14 0.56
N VAL A 202 -8.03 9.41 -0.55
CA VAL A 202 -7.09 8.33 -0.89
C VAL A 202 -6.61 8.55 -2.31
N VAL A 203 -5.34 8.31 -2.57
CA VAL A 203 -4.78 8.18 -3.91
C VAL A 203 -3.67 7.14 -3.92
N GLU A 204 -3.74 6.20 -4.86
CA GLU A 204 -2.69 5.23 -5.09
C GLU A 204 -2.48 5.02 -6.59
N SER A 205 -1.24 4.84 -6.99
CA SER A 205 -0.83 4.59 -8.37
C SER A 205 0.04 3.35 -8.46
N ASP A 206 -0.14 2.60 -9.54
CA ASP A 206 0.75 1.51 -9.94
C ASP A 206 1.67 2.05 -11.04
N GLY A 207 2.92 2.27 -10.71
CA GLY A 207 3.90 2.92 -11.59
C GLY A 207 4.30 2.17 -12.85
N GLY A 208 3.74 1.00 -13.10
CA GLY A 208 4.07 0.20 -14.27
C GLY A 208 5.50 -0.36 -14.31
N GLU A 209 6.38 0.03 -13.37
CA GLU A 209 7.80 -0.37 -13.34
C GLU A 209 8.13 -1.49 -12.35
N THR A 210 7.18 -2.00 -11.59
CA THR A 210 7.40 -3.05 -10.58
C THR A 210 7.49 -4.47 -11.15
N GLY A 211 8.00 -4.64 -12.39
CA GLY A 211 8.33 -5.96 -12.96
C GLY A 211 7.13 -6.87 -13.29
N THR A 212 5.92 -6.49 -12.94
CA THR A 212 4.70 -7.29 -13.14
C THR A 212 3.88 -6.86 -14.35
N ARG A 213 4.22 -5.71 -14.97
CA ARG A 213 3.50 -5.16 -16.13
C ARG A 213 4.42 -4.92 -17.31
N ASP A 214 3.88 -5.06 -18.53
CA ASP A 214 4.56 -4.66 -19.74
C ASP A 214 4.70 -3.12 -19.80
N ALA A 215 5.86 -2.62 -20.23
CA ALA A 215 6.16 -1.19 -20.32
C ALA A 215 5.17 -0.38 -21.21
N ASP A 216 4.37 -1.05 -22.02
CA ASP A 216 3.36 -0.47 -22.89
C ASP A 216 1.95 -0.41 -22.24
N GLU A 217 1.78 -0.96 -21.03
CA GLU A 217 0.50 -0.89 -20.33
C GLU A 217 0.30 0.49 -19.69
N PRO A 218 -0.89 1.10 -19.81
CA PRO A 218 -1.17 2.39 -19.20
C PRO A 218 -1.10 2.31 -17.68
N GLU A 219 -0.62 3.39 -17.05
CA GLU A 219 -0.61 3.53 -15.59
C GLU A 219 -2.00 3.26 -15.01
N ARG A 220 -2.06 2.44 -13.95
CA ARG A 220 -3.27 2.29 -13.13
C ARG A 220 -3.18 3.28 -11.97
N ALA A 221 -4.24 4.02 -11.71
CA ALA A 221 -4.37 4.81 -10.51
C ALA A 221 -5.83 4.80 -10.06
N HIS A 222 -6.03 4.81 -8.75
CA HIS A 222 -7.33 4.93 -8.12
C HIS A 222 -7.27 6.04 -7.07
N ALA A 223 -8.41 6.69 -6.87
CA ALA A 223 -8.58 7.69 -5.83
C ALA A 223 -9.99 7.61 -5.25
N VAL A 224 -10.17 8.15 -4.04
CA VAL A 224 -11.48 8.37 -3.46
C VAL A 224 -11.72 9.87 -3.43
N VAL A 225 -12.73 10.35 -4.15
CA VAL A 225 -13.11 11.76 -4.25
C VAL A 225 -14.59 11.90 -3.94
N ASP A 226 -14.94 12.74 -2.97
CA ASP A 226 -16.33 12.91 -2.48
C ASP A 226 -17.00 11.56 -2.11
N ASP A 227 -16.23 10.68 -1.44
CA ASP A 227 -16.61 9.31 -1.02
C ASP A 227 -16.85 8.33 -2.20
N GLU A 228 -16.53 8.70 -3.41
CA GLU A 228 -16.66 7.86 -4.61
C GLU A 228 -15.30 7.35 -5.07
N LEU A 229 -15.20 6.04 -5.34
CA LEU A 229 -14.02 5.44 -5.95
C LEU A 229 -13.97 5.82 -7.44
N VAL A 230 -12.86 6.41 -7.85
CA VAL A 230 -12.56 6.75 -9.25
C VAL A 230 -11.29 6.05 -9.71
N ALA A 231 -11.21 5.73 -10.99
CA ALA A 231 -10.06 5.10 -11.62
C ALA A 231 -9.56 5.91 -12.79
N LEU A 232 -8.26 5.94 -13.01
CA LEU A 232 -7.62 6.51 -14.18
C LEU A 232 -7.76 5.54 -15.35
N SER A 233 -8.46 5.94 -16.39
CA SER A 233 -8.68 5.16 -17.61
C SER A 233 -8.39 6.00 -18.85
N ALA A 234 -7.45 5.56 -19.67
CA ALA A 234 -7.03 6.26 -20.88
C ALA A 234 -6.65 7.74 -20.66
N GLY A 235 -6.10 8.05 -19.49
CA GLY A 235 -5.69 9.41 -19.10
C GLY A 235 -6.82 10.29 -18.54
N GLU A 236 -8.01 9.75 -18.34
CA GLU A 236 -9.15 10.44 -17.73
C GLU A 236 -9.62 9.71 -16.46
N TRP A 237 -10.00 10.46 -15.44
CA TRP A 237 -10.59 9.90 -14.24
C TRP A 237 -12.07 9.61 -14.47
N VAL A 238 -12.46 8.37 -14.20
CA VAL A 238 -13.85 7.91 -14.37
C VAL A 238 -14.34 7.27 -13.07
N SER A 239 -15.64 7.44 -12.78
CA SER A 239 -16.26 6.72 -11.67
C SER A 239 -16.15 5.22 -11.88
N TYR A 240 -15.78 4.48 -10.83
CA TYR A 240 -15.71 3.03 -10.91
C TYR A 240 -17.11 2.46 -10.98
N PRO A 241 -17.42 1.59 -11.98
CA PRO A 241 -18.81 1.18 -12.25
C PRO A 241 -19.46 0.45 -11.08
N ASP A 242 -18.68 -0.38 -10.39
CA ASP A 242 -19.12 -1.16 -9.23
C ASP A 242 -18.50 -0.60 -7.96
N GLN A 243 -19.14 0.40 -7.36
CA GLN A 243 -18.65 1.00 -6.13
C GLN A 243 -18.61 -0.03 -4.99
N PRO A 244 -17.47 -0.20 -4.30
CA PRO A 244 -17.40 -1.09 -3.15
C PRO A 244 -18.28 -0.56 -2.03
N GLU A 245 -18.97 -1.46 -1.33
CA GLU A 245 -19.73 -1.09 -0.13
C GLU A 245 -18.78 -0.74 1.01
N GLY A 246 -18.97 0.40 1.64
CA GLY A 246 -18.17 0.94 2.74
C GLY A 246 -17.18 2.00 2.29
N GLY A 247 -16.62 2.75 3.24
CA GLY A 247 -15.62 3.79 2.96
C GLY A 247 -14.27 3.17 2.64
N VAL A 248 -13.80 3.29 1.39
CA VAL A 248 -12.46 2.86 0.99
C VAL A 248 -11.42 3.73 1.68
N VAL A 249 -10.45 3.08 2.35
CA VAL A 249 -9.37 3.73 3.09
C VAL A 249 -7.98 3.34 2.60
N GLY A 250 -7.89 2.39 1.67
CA GLY A 250 -6.63 2.00 1.07
C GLY A 250 -6.83 1.24 -0.22
N VAL A 251 -5.89 1.44 -1.12
CA VAL A 251 -5.75 0.75 -2.41
C VAL A 251 -4.35 0.16 -2.46
N ALA A 252 -4.22 -1.03 -3.01
CA ALA A 252 -2.93 -1.66 -3.27
C ALA A 252 -2.97 -2.41 -4.60
N TYR A 253 -1.81 -2.60 -5.19
CA TYR A 253 -1.67 -3.25 -6.47
C TYR A 253 -0.66 -4.41 -6.39
N ASP A 254 -0.99 -5.44 -7.12
CA ASP A 254 -0.11 -6.43 -7.66
C ASP A 254 -0.61 -6.69 -9.11
N ARG A 255 -0.80 -7.89 -9.54
CA ARG A 255 -1.40 -8.20 -10.85
C ARG A 255 -2.84 -7.71 -10.99
N THR A 256 -3.55 -7.55 -9.88
CA THR A 256 -4.88 -6.94 -9.82
C THR A 256 -4.91 -5.75 -8.86
N THR A 257 -6.08 -5.15 -8.70
CA THR A 257 -6.33 -4.05 -7.76
C THR A 257 -7.01 -4.60 -6.51
N TYR A 258 -6.52 -4.18 -5.35
CA TYR A 258 -7.08 -4.50 -4.05
C TYR A 258 -7.55 -3.24 -3.35
N LEU A 259 -8.66 -3.35 -2.62
CA LEU A 259 -9.19 -2.28 -1.81
C LEU A 259 -9.47 -2.78 -0.40
N VAL A 260 -9.35 -1.88 0.56
CA VAL A 260 -9.84 -2.11 1.92
C VAL A 260 -10.75 -0.99 2.37
N THR A 261 -11.76 -1.33 3.16
CA THR A 261 -12.65 -0.35 3.78
C THR A 261 -12.38 -0.22 5.28
N SER A 262 -12.74 0.93 5.84
CA SER A 262 -12.62 1.20 7.29
C SER A 262 -13.34 0.16 8.17
N GLU A 263 -14.35 -0.52 7.63
CA GLU A 263 -15.13 -1.58 8.28
C GLU A 263 -14.47 -2.97 8.22
N GLY A 264 -13.26 -3.08 7.64
CA GLY A 264 -12.51 -4.33 7.55
C GLY A 264 -13.00 -5.28 6.46
N ARG A 265 -13.50 -4.76 5.34
CA ARG A 265 -13.74 -5.54 4.12
C ARG A 265 -12.56 -5.40 3.17
N VAL A 266 -12.15 -6.50 2.60
CA VAL A 266 -11.13 -6.59 1.53
C VAL A 266 -11.81 -6.93 0.23
N PHE A 267 -11.40 -6.27 -0.84
CA PHE A 267 -11.89 -6.50 -2.19
C PHE A 267 -10.71 -6.79 -3.12
N ALA A 268 -10.87 -7.74 -4.01
CA ALA A 268 -9.96 -7.99 -5.13
C ALA A 268 -10.74 -7.80 -6.43
N ALA A 269 -10.18 -7.06 -7.38
CA ALA A 269 -10.80 -6.87 -8.70
C ALA A 269 -10.73 -8.15 -9.51
N ALA A 270 -11.84 -8.50 -10.16
CA ALA A 270 -12.00 -9.63 -11.05
C ALA A 270 -12.68 -9.17 -12.34
N GLU A 271 -12.67 -9.99 -13.39
CA GLU A 271 -13.26 -9.66 -14.70
C GLU A 271 -14.76 -9.27 -14.61
N ASP A 272 -15.49 -9.87 -13.68
CA ASP A 272 -16.94 -9.69 -13.50
C ASP A 272 -17.31 -8.87 -12.24
N GLY A 273 -16.40 -8.06 -11.71
CA GLY A 273 -16.60 -7.19 -10.55
C GLY A 273 -15.67 -7.54 -9.37
N TRP A 274 -16.09 -7.22 -8.15
CA TRP A 274 -15.28 -7.41 -6.96
C TRP A 274 -15.50 -8.77 -6.28
N ARG A 275 -14.41 -9.38 -5.84
CA ARG A 275 -14.44 -10.47 -4.86
C ARG A 275 -14.19 -9.87 -3.48
N ALA A 276 -15.11 -10.06 -2.56
CA ALA A 276 -15.07 -9.41 -1.26
C ALA A 276 -15.08 -10.41 -0.10
N GLN A 277 -14.33 -10.08 0.95
CA GLN A 277 -14.35 -10.80 2.23
C GLN A 277 -14.27 -9.82 3.40
N SER A 278 -15.00 -10.11 4.48
CA SER A 278 -14.89 -9.39 5.75
C SER A 278 -13.85 -10.05 6.65
N LEU A 279 -12.92 -9.27 7.16
CA LEU A 279 -11.92 -9.71 8.11
C LEU A 279 -12.43 -9.70 9.56
N GLY A 280 -13.50 -8.94 9.83
CA GLY A 280 -14.03 -8.78 11.18
C GLY A 280 -13.09 -8.03 12.14
N VAL A 281 -12.17 -7.23 11.60
CA VAL A 281 -11.28 -6.34 12.38
C VAL A 281 -11.76 -4.91 12.30
N PRO A 282 -11.67 -4.14 13.41
CA PRO A 282 -12.08 -2.73 13.43
C PRO A 282 -10.95 -1.81 12.94
N ASP A 283 -11.35 -0.57 12.63
CA ASP A 283 -10.44 0.56 12.42
C ASP A 283 -9.32 0.24 11.42
N VAL A 284 -9.70 -0.29 10.25
CA VAL A 284 -8.76 -0.47 9.14
C VAL A 284 -8.39 0.88 8.57
N VAL A 285 -7.10 1.11 8.35
CA VAL A 285 -6.54 2.40 7.94
C VAL A 285 -5.70 2.32 6.65
N GLY A 286 -5.28 1.14 6.24
CA GLY A 286 -4.46 1.00 5.03
C GLY A 286 -4.19 -0.45 4.65
N VAL A 287 -3.62 -0.64 3.46
CA VAL A 287 -3.24 -1.94 2.90
C VAL A 287 -2.00 -1.81 2.03
N ALA A 288 -1.13 -2.81 2.09
CA ALA A 288 -0.03 -3.01 1.15
C ALA A 288 -0.11 -4.42 0.56
N ALA A 289 0.30 -4.58 -0.68
CA ALA A 289 0.30 -5.88 -1.36
C ALA A 289 1.75 -6.36 -1.59
N VAL A 290 1.95 -7.66 -1.44
CA VAL A 290 3.18 -8.37 -1.80
C VAL A 290 2.80 -9.46 -2.78
N GLY A 291 3.26 -9.33 -4.02
CA GLY A 291 3.14 -10.34 -5.07
C GLY A 291 4.43 -11.15 -5.24
N PRO A 292 4.39 -12.22 -6.05
CA PRO A 292 5.58 -12.97 -6.43
C PRO A 292 6.49 -12.10 -7.32
N THR A 293 7.79 -12.17 -7.07
CA THR A 293 8.84 -11.45 -7.85
C THR A 293 9.31 -12.21 -9.08
#